data_7e034d1113306c3364c25827aa764715
#
_entry.id   7e034d1113306c3364c25827aa764715
#
_cell.length_a   1.000
_cell.length_b   1.000
_cell.length_c   1.000
_cell.angle_alpha   90.00
_cell.angle_beta   90.00
_cell.angle_gamma   90.00
#
_symmetry.space_group_name_H-M   'P 1'
#
loop_
_entity.id
_entity.type
_entity.pdbx_description
1 polymer ?
#
loop_
_entity_poly.entity_id
_entity_poly.type
_entity_poly.pdbx_seq_one_letter_code
_entity_poly.pdbx_strand_id
1 'polypeptide(L)'
;VPGVGKAGRGKGPSGYWNHWRREYSREHTGNPYPTHGLGPVCQALNIHRGDRMTWLVSLSSGQFGMTRYAAERFGKEAPEATDYRLGDMNTTLIRTAKGKSILIQHDVTSPRPYSRIHLLSGTKGFARKYPVEQIALEPDAHSALDKVQMASLLARYEHPFSREIGELARRVGGHGGMDFIMDYRLVYCLHRGLPLDQDVYDAAEWSCIVELSERSVLAGSRPVEIPDFTRGAWKKLSRLEFAGVR
;
A
#
# COMPACT_ATOMS: atom_id res chain seq x y z
N VAL A 1 -2.47 4.85 16.89
CA VAL A 1 -1.57 5.95 16.46
C VAL A 1 -0.18 5.37 16.33
N PRO A 2 0.53 5.46 15.19
CA PRO A 2 1.86 4.92 15.04
C PRO A 2 2.83 5.55 16.03
N GLY A 3 3.51 4.72 16.81
CA GLY A 3 4.53 5.17 17.75
C GLY A 3 4.03 5.63 19.13
N VAL A 4 2.74 5.85 19.29
CA VAL A 4 2.12 6.09 20.61
C VAL A 4 1.39 4.81 20.97
N GLY A 5 2.09 3.91 21.66
CA GLY A 5 1.63 2.55 21.88
C GLY A 5 0.41 2.47 22.77
N LYS A 6 -0.47 1.54 22.47
CA LYS A 6 -1.43 1.03 23.45
C LYS A 6 -0.64 0.43 24.61
N ALA A 7 -0.67 1.08 25.75
CA ALA A 7 -0.21 0.47 27.00
C ALA A 7 -0.92 -0.88 27.14
N GLY A 8 -0.19 -1.98 27.19
CA GLY A 8 -0.81 -3.21 27.60
C GLY A 8 -0.51 -4.49 26.85
N ARG A 9 0.55 -4.58 26.05
CA ARG A 9 1.04 -5.90 25.59
C ARG A 9 2.56 -6.01 25.76
N GLY A 10 3.02 -6.01 27.01
CA GLY A 10 4.30 -6.61 27.39
C GLY A 10 5.61 -6.06 26.83
N LYS A 11 5.60 -4.91 26.14
CA LYS A 11 6.79 -4.34 25.51
C LYS A 11 6.90 -2.85 25.81
N GLY A 12 7.14 -2.51 27.08
CA GLY A 12 7.34 -1.14 27.51
C GLY A 12 6.11 -0.22 27.35
N PRO A 13 6.18 1.03 27.82
CA PRO A 13 5.03 1.95 27.84
C PRO A 13 4.43 2.28 26.48
N SER A 14 5.09 1.95 25.37
CA SER A 14 4.72 2.39 24.03
C SER A 14 4.39 1.31 23.03
N GLY A 15 4.58 0.05 23.34
CA GLY A 15 4.25 -1.07 22.46
C GLY A 15 5.10 -1.25 21.20
N TYR A 16 5.92 -0.29 20.80
CA TYR A 16 6.87 -0.39 19.69
C TYR A 16 8.31 -0.22 20.20
N TRP A 17 9.21 -0.98 19.60
CA TRP A 17 10.62 -0.88 19.91
C TRP A 17 11.15 0.53 19.63
N ASN A 18 11.84 1.12 20.62
CA ASN A 18 12.53 2.41 20.61
C ASN A 18 11.79 3.62 20.06
N HIS A 19 10.48 3.54 19.82
CA HIS A 19 9.62 4.64 19.37
C HIS A 19 10.06 5.33 18.06
N TRP A 20 10.83 4.68 17.21
CA TRP A 20 11.39 5.28 16.00
C TRP A 20 10.34 5.93 15.09
N ARG A 21 9.12 5.38 15.05
CA ARG A 21 8.02 5.97 14.25
C ARG A 21 7.53 7.29 14.83
N ARG A 22 7.58 7.45 16.12
CA ARG A 22 7.23 8.73 16.78
C ARG A 22 8.26 9.78 16.41
N GLU A 23 9.53 9.48 16.55
CA GLU A 23 10.62 10.41 16.18
C GLU A 23 10.57 10.75 14.70
N TYR A 24 10.37 9.75 13.84
CA TYR A 24 10.16 9.97 12.41
C TYR A 24 8.99 10.94 12.15
N SER A 25 7.86 10.76 12.83
CA SER A 25 6.68 11.61 12.65
C SER A 25 6.88 13.04 13.15
N ARG A 26 7.83 13.26 14.07
CA ARG A 26 8.20 14.60 14.56
C ARG A 26 9.05 15.36 13.53
N GLU A 27 9.88 14.67 12.79
CA GLU A 27 10.91 15.26 11.92
C GLU A 27 10.49 15.30 10.46
N HIS A 28 9.62 14.37 10.02
CA HIS A 28 9.27 14.16 8.63
C HIS A 28 7.79 14.38 8.32
N THR A 29 7.51 14.62 7.05
CA THR A 29 6.15 14.72 6.47
C THR A 29 5.99 13.81 5.26
N GLY A 30 4.93 13.98 4.47
CA GLY A 30 4.68 13.14 3.29
C GLY A 30 4.03 11.81 3.61
N ASN A 31 4.25 10.80 2.80
CA ASN A 31 3.70 9.45 2.96
C ASN A 31 4.76 8.49 3.51
N PRO A 32 4.79 8.20 4.82
CA PRO A 32 5.83 7.37 5.43
C PRO A 32 5.65 5.87 5.18
N TYR A 33 4.54 5.44 4.56
CA TYR A 33 4.22 4.03 4.43
C TYR A 33 3.45 3.68 3.14
N PRO A 34 4.03 3.95 1.94
CA PRO A 34 3.34 3.79 0.67
C PRO A 34 3.23 2.34 0.21
N THR A 35 4.13 1.45 0.59
CA THR A 35 4.35 0.13 -0.02
C THR A 35 3.12 -0.78 0.02
N HIS A 36 2.36 -0.79 1.11
CA HIS A 36 1.14 -1.60 1.23
C HIS A 36 0.02 -1.17 0.29
N GLY A 37 -0.07 0.12 -0.02
CA GLY A 37 -1.02 0.63 -1.00
C GLY A 37 -0.53 0.45 -2.43
N LEU A 38 0.74 0.74 -2.66
CA LEU A 38 1.34 0.73 -4.00
C LEU A 38 1.56 -0.65 -4.57
N GLY A 39 2.06 -1.61 -3.79
CA GLY A 39 2.47 -2.91 -4.30
C GLY A 39 1.41 -3.58 -5.17
N PRO A 40 0.21 -3.84 -4.66
CA PRO A 40 -0.86 -4.46 -5.45
C PRO A 40 -1.29 -3.64 -6.67
N VAL A 41 -1.31 -2.31 -6.54
CA VAL A 41 -1.67 -1.41 -7.65
C VAL A 41 -0.61 -1.39 -8.73
N CYS A 42 0.67 -1.33 -8.36
CA CYS A 42 1.78 -1.35 -9.29
C CYS A 42 1.82 -2.67 -10.08
N GLN A 43 1.57 -3.81 -9.43
CA GLN A 43 1.48 -5.09 -10.12
C GLN A 43 0.30 -5.14 -11.09
N ALA A 44 -0.89 -4.68 -10.68
CA ALA A 44 -2.06 -4.62 -11.57
C ALA A 44 -1.85 -3.69 -12.77
N LEU A 45 -1.11 -2.60 -12.59
CA LEU A 45 -0.80 -1.63 -13.64
C LEU A 45 0.45 -1.97 -14.48
N ASN A 46 1.15 -3.06 -14.14
CA ASN A 46 2.41 -3.48 -14.77
C ASN A 46 3.52 -2.41 -14.67
N ILE A 47 3.66 -1.78 -13.51
CA ILE A 47 4.74 -0.84 -13.26
C ILE A 47 6.08 -1.58 -13.34
N HIS A 48 7.09 -0.94 -13.92
CA HIS A 48 8.37 -1.40 -14.43
C HIS A 48 8.35 -2.65 -15.36
N ARG A 49 7.14 -3.14 -15.72
CA ARG A 49 6.91 -4.25 -16.65
C ARG A 49 6.00 -3.78 -17.78
N GLY A 50 6.45 -2.77 -18.52
CA GLY A 50 5.71 -2.15 -19.62
C GLY A 50 5.17 -0.74 -19.34
N ASP A 51 5.24 -0.25 -18.12
CA ASP A 51 4.94 1.14 -17.72
C ASP A 51 5.86 1.52 -16.56
N ARG A 52 5.95 2.80 -16.18
CA ARG A 52 6.67 3.26 -15.01
C ARG A 52 6.01 4.50 -14.40
N MET A 53 6.20 4.72 -13.12
CA MET A 53 5.87 5.99 -12.48
C MET A 53 6.87 7.06 -12.95
N THR A 54 6.39 8.28 -13.26
CA THR A 54 7.23 9.35 -13.83
C THR A 54 7.40 10.54 -12.93
N TRP A 55 6.34 10.98 -12.29
CA TRP A 55 6.36 12.08 -11.32
C TRP A 55 5.18 11.95 -10.37
N LEU A 56 5.28 12.63 -9.24
CA LEU A 56 4.24 12.72 -8.24
C LEU A 56 4.03 14.17 -7.76
N VAL A 57 2.84 14.38 -7.19
CA VAL A 57 2.49 15.55 -6.36
C VAL A 57 1.96 15.03 -5.04
N SER A 58 2.37 15.63 -3.93
CA SER A 58 1.93 15.23 -2.61
C SER A 58 1.49 16.42 -1.77
N LEU A 59 0.40 16.23 -1.02
CA LEU A 59 -0.17 17.19 -0.10
C LEU A 59 -0.38 16.52 1.26
N SER A 60 0.09 17.16 2.32
CA SER A 60 -0.21 16.77 3.70
C SER A 60 -1.20 17.74 4.33
N SER A 61 -2.16 17.21 5.09
CA SER A 61 -2.98 18.05 6.00
C SER A 61 -2.14 18.61 7.14
N GLY A 62 -2.72 19.54 7.90
CA GLY A 62 -2.21 19.86 9.23
C GLY A 62 -2.22 18.64 10.16
N GLN A 63 -1.51 18.75 11.26
CA GLN A 63 -1.44 17.74 12.30
C GLN A 63 -2.30 18.17 13.49
N PHE A 64 -3.28 17.37 13.86
CA PHE A 64 -4.23 17.64 14.93
C PHE A 64 -4.49 16.41 15.81
N GLY A 65 -4.68 15.26 15.18
CA GLY A 65 -5.14 14.04 15.82
C GLY A 65 -4.12 13.43 16.76
N MET A 66 -2.85 13.40 16.38
CA MET A 66 -1.81 12.75 17.18
C MET A 66 -1.50 13.51 18.46
N THR A 67 -1.31 14.84 18.38
CA THR A 67 -1.07 15.69 19.56
C THR A 67 -2.25 15.63 20.52
N ARG A 68 -3.47 15.74 20.01
CA ARG A 68 -4.67 15.63 20.85
C ARG A 68 -4.73 14.28 21.55
N TYR A 69 -4.56 13.18 20.85
CA TYR A 69 -4.56 11.84 21.43
C TYR A 69 -3.49 11.70 22.52
N ALA A 70 -2.29 12.20 22.27
CA ALA A 70 -1.19 12.12 23.19
C ALA A 70 -1.48 12.96 24.47
N ALA A 71 -2.00 14.17 24.32
CA ALA A 71 -2.39 15.02 25.42
C ALA A 71 -3.50 14.42 26.30
N GLU A 72 -4.50 13.82 25.66
CA GLU A 72 -5.60 13.13 26.35
C GLU A 72 -5.11 11.86 27.09
N ARG A 73 -4.15 11.14 26.51
CA ARG A 73 -3.69 9.85 27.04
C ARG A 73 -2.59 9.95 28.08
N PHE A 74 -1.69 10.90 27.94
CA PHE A 74 -0.46 11.01 28.74
C PHE A 74 -0.36 12.33 29.51
N GLY A 75 -1.24 13.28 29.26
CA GLY A 75 -1.21 14.64 29.80
C GLY A 75 -0.62 15.64 28.80
N LYS A 76 -1.04 16.91 28.94
CA LYS A 76 -0.61 17.99 28.04
C LYS A 76 0.89 18.28 28.09
N GLU A 77 1.50 18.05 29.25
CA GLU A 77 2.94 18.28 29.49
C GLU A 77 3.81 17.06 29.14
N ALA A 78 3.20 15.96 28.68
CA ALA A 78 3.95 14.77 28.32
C ALA A 78 4.81 14.99 27.06
N PRO A 79 6.01 14.40 27.00
CA PRO A 79 6.88 14.51 25.80
C PRO A 79 6.24 14.01 24.50
N GLU A 80 5.23 13.16 24.64
CA GLU A 80 4.41 12.67 23.52
C GLU A 80 3.41 13.70 23.00
N ALA A 81 2.96 14.64 23.83
CA ALA A 81 2.02 15.71 23.52
C ALA A 81 2.77 16.91 22.90
N THR A 82 3.57 16.64 21.89
CA THR A 82 4.37 17.64 21.16
C THR A 82 3.80 17.86 19.77
N ASP A 83 4.31 18.84 19.06
CA ASP A 83 4.01 19.04 17.65
C ASP A 83 4.70 17.98 16.80
N TYR A 84 3.93 17.45 15.85
CA TYR A 84 4.41 16.51 14.86
C TYR A 84 4.41 17.16 13.48
N ARG A 85 5.42 16.88 12.69
CA ARG A 85 5.54 17.40 11.35
C ARG A 85 4.71 16.59 10.34
N LEU A 86 4.49 15.32 10.63
CA LEU A 86 3.65 14.45 9.84
C LEU A 86 2.18 14.85 9.97
N GLY A 87 1.56 15.28 8.89
CA GLY A 87 0.12 15.58 8.85
C GLY A 87 -0.73 14.36 9.16
N ASP A 88 -1.97 14.59 9.60
CA ASP A 88 -2.92 13.51 9.90
C ASP A 88 -3.22 12.68 8.64
N MET A 89 -3.31 13.33 7.49
CA MET A 89 -3.50 12.69 6.20
C MET A 89 -2.50 13.21 5.17
N ASN A 90 -1.91 12.29 4.42
CA ASN A 90 -1.16 12.62 3.21
C ASN A 90 -1.86 12.02 1.99
N THR A 91 -2.00 12.82 0.95
CA THR A 91 -2.53 12.40 -0.35
C THR A 91 -1.46 12.62 -1.42
N THR A 92 -1.11 11.56 -2.12
CA THR A 92 -0.12 11.57 -3.19
C THR A 92 -0.74 11.12 -4.50
N LEU A 93 -0.61 11.93 -5.55
CA LEU A 93 -0.99 11.61 -6.92
C LEU A 93 0.26 11.30 -7.73
N ILE A 94 0.24 10.20 -8.47
CA ILE A 94 1.36 9.73 -9.27
C ILE A 94 0.90 9.58 -10.72
N ARG A 95 1.71 10.04 -11.66
CA ARG A 95 1.52 9.86 -13.10
C ARG A 95 2.45 8.78 -13.63
N THR A 96 1.95 7.94 -14.56
CA THR A 96 2.78 6.97 -15.25
C THR A 96 3.14 7.41 -16.67
N ALA A 97 4.16 6.78 -17.25
CA ALA A 97 4.62 7.06 -18.62
C ALA A 97 3.55 6.79 -19.68
N LYS A 98 2.71 5.79 -19.45
CA LYS A 98 1.57 5.46 -20.34
C LYS A 98 0.27 6.19 -19.99
N GLY A 99 0.34 7.20 -19.15
CA GLY A 99 -0.80 8.07 -18.90
C GLY A 99 -1.78 7.59 -17.84
N LYS A 100 -1.48 6.52 -17.10
CA LYS A 100 -2.28 6.12 -15.94
C LYS A 100 -2.02 7.04 -14.75
N SER A 101 -2.94 7.08 -13.80
CA SER A 101 -2.80 7.81 -12.55
C SER A 101 -3.01 6.88 -11.36
N ILE A 102 -2.24 7.12 -10.29
CA ILE A 102 -2.38 6.40 -9.02
C ILE A 102 -2.61 7.45 -7.94
N LEU A 103 -3.59 7.23 -7.07
CA LEU A 103 -3.82 7.99 -5.86
C LEU A 103 -3.52 7.13 -4.65
N ILE A 104 -2.67 7.62 -3.75
CA ILE A 104 -2.39 6.98 -2.48
C ILE A 104 -2.76 7.94 -1.36
N GLN A 105 -3.39 7.42 -0.30
CA GLN A 105 -3.61 8.15 0.94
C GLN A 105 -2.96 7.39 2.10
N HIS A 106 -2.28 8.12 2.97
CA HIS A 106 -1.82 7.65 4.26
C HIS A 106 -2.57 8.39 5.36
N ASP A 107 -3.28 7.65 6.19
CA ASP A 107 -4.03 8.16 7.34
C ASP A 107 -4.09 7.09 8.42
N VAL A 108 -3.56 7.41 9.59
CA VAL A 108 -3.53 6.50 10.74
C VAL A 108 -3.99 7.17 12.04
N THR A 109 -4.41 8.42 11.94
CA THR A 109 -4.79 9.25 13.09
C THR A 109 -6.26 9.60 13.13
N SER A 110 -6.94 9.61 11.99
CA SER A 110 -8.37 9.93 11.91
C SER A 110 -9.21 8.80 12.51
N PRO A 111 -10.28 9.12 13.24
CA PRO A 111 -11.20 8.13 13.82
C PRO A 111 -12.18 7.62 12.74
N ARG A 112 -11.69 6.77 11.86
CA ARG A 112 -12.49 6.16 10.80
C ARG A 112 -12.28 4.64 10.75
N PRO A 113 -13.23 3.88 10.17
CA PRO A 113 -13.06 2.45 9.97
C PRO A 113 -11.81 2.13 9.15
N TYR A 114 -11.19 0.99 9.45
CA TYR A 114 -10.06 0.51 8.67
C TYR A 114 -10.43 0.34 7.20
N SER A 115 -9.63 0.92 6.32
CA SER A 115 -9.78 0.77 4.87
C SER A 115 -8.43 0.96 4.18
N ARG A 116 -8.14 0.12 3.20
CA ARG A 116 -7.03 0.35 2.26
C ARG A 116 -7.50 1.08 1.00
N ILE A 117 -8.77 1.40 0.89
CA ILE A 117 -9.44 2.00 -0.28
C ILE A 117 -9.27 1.19 -1.58
N HIS A 118 -8.50 0.16 -1.62
CA HIS A 118 -8.03 -0.57 -2.80
C HIS A 118 -9.07 -0.59 -3.93
N LEU A 119 -8.84 0.23 -4.93
CA LEU A 119 -9.73 0.48 -6.05
C LEU A 119 -8.94 0.53 -7.35
N LEU A 120 -9.43 -0.16 -8.37
CA LEU A 120 -8.90 -0.16 -9.72
C LEU A 120 -10.01 0.23 -10.70
N SER A 121 -9.73 1.18 -11.58
CA SER A 121 -10.61 1.54 -12.71
C SER A 121 -9.87 1.32 -14.01
N GLY A 122 -10.47 0.59 -14.91
CA GLY A 122 -9.96 0.32 -16.25
C GLY A 122 -10.99 0.62 -17.32
N THR A 123 -10.62 0.41 -18.58
CA THR A 123 -11.49 0.66 -19.73
C THR A 123 -12.62 -0.36 -19.90
N LYS A 124 -12.57 -1.47 -19.18
CA LYS A 124 -13.56 -2.57 -19.27
C LYS A 124 -14.21 -2.90 -17.94
N GLY A 125 -13.93 -2.14 -16.91
CA GLY A 125 -14.54 -2.39 -15.61
C GLY A 125 -13.83 -1.70 -14.45
N PHE A 126 -14.41 -1.91 -13.31
CA PHE A 126 -14.05 -1.33 -12.02
C PHE A 126 -14.03 -2.43 -10.98
N ALA A 127 -13.08 -2.38 -10.07
CA ALA A 127 -13.03 -3.27 -8.90
C ALA A 127 -12.60 -2.47 -7.65
N ARG A 128 -13.32 -2.66 -6.56
CA ARG A 128 -13.02 -2.07 -5.25
C ARG A 128 -13.15 -3.13 -4.16
N LYS A 129 -12.16 -3.19 -3.27
CA LYS A 129 -12.20 -4.11 -2.13
C LYS A 129 -12.73 -3.45 -0.85
N TYR A 130 -12.34 -2.23 -0.56
CA TYR A 130 -12.68 -1.53 0.67
C TYR A 130 -13.43 -0.22 0.40
N PRO A 131 -14.33 0.24 1.29
CA PRO A 131 -14.87 -0.46 2.47
C PRO A 131 -15.91 -1.55 2.11
N VAL A 132 -16.45 -1.52 0.90
CA VAL A 132 -17.43 -2.47 0.38
C VAL A 132 -16.88 -3.07 -0.91
N GLU A 133 -16.90 -4.40 -1.02
CA GLU A 133 -16.48 -5.09 -2.24
C GLU A 133 -17.49 -4.85 -3.35
N GLN A 134 -17.01 -4.35 -4.48
CA GLN A 134 -17.80 -4.09 -5.67
C GLN A 134 -16.97 -4.35 -6.92
N ILE A 135 -17.61 -4.94 -7.92
CA ILE A 135 -17.07 -5.09 -9.28
C ILE A 135 -18.16 -4.65 -10.26
N ALA A 136 -17.78 -3.89 -11.27
CA ALA A 136 -18.63 -3.53 -12.40
C ALA A 136 -17.86 -3.80 -13.70
N LEU A 137 -18.53 -4.34 -14.69
CA LEU A 137 -17.90 -4.76 -15.96
C LEU A 137 -18.74 -4.29 -17.16
N GLU A 138 -18.06 -3.90 -18.25
CA GLU A 138 -18.73 -3.67 -19.52
C GLU A 138 -19.51 -4.92 -19.98
N PRO A 139 -20.68 -4.73 -20.70
CA PRO A 139 -21.18 -3.46 -21.20
C PRO A 139 -22.04 -2.67 -20.18
N ASP A 140 -22.37 -3.21 -19.03
CA ASP A 140 -23.23 -2.55 -18.01
C ASP A 140 -22.40 -2.08 -16.79
N ALA A 141 -21.33 -1.35 -17.04
CA ALA A 141 -20.38 -0.93 -16.01
C ALA A 141 -20.91 0.18 -15.07
N HIS A 142 -22.10 0.71 -15.28
CA HIS A 142 -22.74 1.66 -14.37
C HIS A 142 -23.36 0.97 -13.14
N SER A 143 -23.65 -0.33 -13.25
CA SER A 143 -24.20 -1.14 -12.17
C SER A 143 -23.16 -2.11 -11.64
N ALA A 144 -23.06 -2.23 -10.31
CA ALA A 144 -22.22 -3.26 -9.73
C ALA A 144 -22.84 -4.65 -9.94
N LEU A 145 -22.01 -5.67 -10.12
CA LEU A 145 -22.45 -7.05 -10.16
C LEU A 145 -23.20 -7.41 -8.85
N ASP A 146 -24.25 -8.19 -8.97
CA ASP A 146 -24.91 -8.76 -7.81
C ASP A 146 -24.03 -9.78 -7.06
N LYS A 147 -24.47 -10.23 -5.90
CA LYS A 147 -23.67 -11.15 -5.05
C LYS A 147 -23.37 -12.47 -5.75
N VAL A 148 -24.27 -12.99 -6.55
CA VAL A 148 -24.12 -14.30 -7.23
C VAL A 148 -23.12 -14.15 -8.38
N GLN A 149 -23.28 -13.13 -9.20
CA GLN A 149 -22.38 -12.79 -10.29
C GLN A 149 -20.95 -12.54 -9.76
N MET A 150 -20.82 -11.75 -8.67
CA MET A 150 -19.55 -11.45 -8.07
C MET A 150 -18.86 -12.70 -7.51
N ALA A 151 -19.60 -13.56 -6.80
CA ALA A 151 -19.06 -14.83 -6.27
C ALA A 151 -18.56 -15.74 -7.40
N SER A 152 -19.33 -15.88 -8.47
CA SER A 152 -18.94 -16.66 -9.66
C SER A 152 -17.67 -16.12 -10.31
N LEU A 153 -17.58 -14.79 -10.47
CA LEU A 153 -16.41 -14.14 -11.03
C LEU A 153 -15.17 -14.36 -10.16
N LEU A 154 -15.27 -14.13 -8.85
CA LEU A 154 -14.17 -14.33 -7.92
C LEU A 154 -13.69 -15.78 -7.89
N ALA A 155 -14.58 -16.77 -7.90
CA ALA A 155 -14.23 -18.19 -7.98
C ALA A 155 -13.49 -18.53 -9.27
N ARG A 156 -13.90 -17.93 -10.41
CA ARG A 156 -13.23 -18.13 -11.71
C ARG A 156 -11.80 -17.61 -11.73
N TYR A 157 -11.55 -16.48 -11.06
CA TYR A 157 -10.26 -15.79 -11.04
C TYR A 157 -9.47 -16.01 -9.74
N GLU A 158 -9.93 -16.93 -8.89
CA GLU A 158 -9.19 -17.28 -7.69
C GLU A 158 -7.78 -17.76 -8.05
N HIS A 159 -6.79 -17.22 -7.34
CA HIS A 159 -5.39 -17.56 -7.59
C HIS A 159 -5.14 -19.04 -7.31
N PRO A 160 -4.41 -19.77 -8.17
CA PRO A 160 -4.13 -21.20 -7.97
C PRO A 160 -3.58 -21.53 -6.57
N PHE A 161 -2.66 -20.75 -6.04
CA PHE A 161 -2.15 -20.96 -4.68
C PHE A 161 -3.23 -20.84 -3.61
N SER A 162 -4.17 -19.90 -3.77
CA SER A 162 -5.30 -19.80 -2.83
C SER A 162 -6.10 -21.10 -2.80
N ARG A 163 -6.37 -21.69 -3.95
CA ARG A 163 -7.09 -22.98 -4.06
C ARG A 163 -6.30 -24.17 -3.52
N GLU A 164 -4.99 -24.24 -3.82
CA GLU A 164 -4.17 -25.43 -3.54
C GLU A 164 -3.64 -25.44 -2.11
N ILE A 165 -3.17 -24.31 -1.60
CA ILE A 165 -2.55 -24.23 -0.27
C ILE A 165 -3.24 -23.27 0.70
N GLY A 166 -4.32 -22.61 0.29
CA GLY A 166 -4.99 -21.59 1.11
C GLY A 166 -5.52 -22.11 2.43
N GLU A 167 -6.01 -23.36 2.48
CA GLU A 167 -6.46 -23.96 3.73
C GLU A 167 -5.29 -24.26 4.68
N LEU A 168 -4.20 -24.81 4.15
CA LEU A 168 -2.97 -25.01 4.92
C LEU A 168 -2.43 -23.66 5.42
N ALA A 169 -2.39 -22.66 4.59
CA ALA A 169 -1.92 -21.33 4.94
C ALA A 169 -2.73 -20.71 6.09
N ARG A 170 -4.06 -20.84 6.06
CA ARG A 170 -4.92 -20.38 7.16
C ARG A 170 -4.65 -21.11 8.48
N ARG A 171 -4.35 -22.40 8.43
CA ARG A 171 -4.00 -23.21 9.63
C ARG A 171 -2.65 -22.82 10.20
N VAL A 172 -1.65 -22.56 9.36
CA VAL A 172 -0.32 -22.10 9.79
C VAL A 172 -0.38 -20.70 10.41
N GLY A 173 -1.20 -19.82 9.84
CA GLY A 173 -1.41 -18.47 10.35
C GLY A 173 -0.54 -17.42 9.68
N GLY A 174 -0.32 -16.27 10.37
CA GLY A 174 0.33 -15.09 9.82
C GLY A 174 -0.60 -14.32 8.87
N HIS A 175 -1.23 -13.22 9.35
CA HIS A 175 -2.19 -12.39 8.62
C HIS A 175 -3.29 -13.21 7.88
N GLY A 176 -3.82 -14.25 8.55
CA GLY A 176 -4.84 -15.14 7.96
C GLY A 176 -4.30 -16.08 6.89
N GLY A 177 -2.99 -16.36 6.90
CA GLY A 177 -2.32 -17.26 5.96
C GLY A 177 -1.56 -16.54 4.85
N MET A 178 -1.66 -15.21 4.76
CA MET A 178 -1.00 -14.42 3.72
C MET A 178 0.53 -14.54 3.80
N ASP A 179 1.10 -14.49 5.01
CA ASP A 179 2.55 -14.59 5.23
C ASP A 179 3.06 -15.96 4.76
N PHE A 180 2.34 -17.03 5.09
CA PHE A 180 2.68 -18.38 4.62
C PHE A 180 2.67 -18.49 3.08
N ILE A 181 1.65 -17.94 2.42
CA ILE A 181 1.57 -17.98 0.94
C ILE A 181 2.73 -17.19 0.32
N MET A 182 3.09 -16.05 0.89
CA MET A 182 4.21 -15.23 0.43
C MET A 182 5.53 -15.99 0.52
N ASP A 183 5.84 -16.57 1.67
CA ASP A 183 7.07 -17.34 1.89
C ASP A 183 7.10 -18.59 1.03
N TYR A 184 5.98 -19.33 0.94
CA TYR A 184 5.86 -20.48 0.07
C TYR A 184 6.15 -20.12 -1.40
N ARG A 185 5.60 -19.01 -1.87
CA ARG A 185 5.82 -18.54 -3.24
C ARG A 185 7.28 -18.15 -3.48
N LEU A 186 7.92 -17.48 -2.53
CA LEU A 186 9.34 -17.14 -2.59
C LEU A 186 10.20 -18.40 -2.75
N VAL A 187 10.02 -19.37 -1.83
CA VAL A 187 10.76 -20.64 -1.85
C VAL A 187 10.50 -21.41 -3.15
N TYR A 188 9.25 -21.47 -3.59
CA TYR A 188 8.87 -22.11 -4.86
C TYR A 188 9.59 -21.52 -6.06
N CYS A 189 9.62 -20.20 -6.18
CA CYS A 189 10.31 -19.53 -7.27
C CYS A 189 11.82 -19.78 -7.24
N LEU A 190 12.46 -19.66 -6.07
CA LEU A 190 13.89 -19.89 -5.89
C LEU A 190 14.27 -21.34 -6.23
N HIS A 191 13.49 -22.30 -5.75
CA HIS A 191 13.76 -23.72 -6.01
C HIS A 191 13.64 -24.10 -7.48
N ARG A 192 12.78 -23.40 -8.22
CA ARG A 192 12.52 -23.69 -9.65
C ARG A 192 13.21 -22.74 -10.62
N GLY A 193 14.00 -21.78 -10.12
CA GLY A 193 14.65 -20.79 -10.97
C GLY A 193 13.66 -19.86 -11.69
N LEU A 194 12.49 -19.62 -11.11
CA LEU A 194 11.47 -18.73 -11.67
C LEU A 194 11.69 -17.29 -11.22
N PRO A 195 11.26 -16.30 -12.00
CA PRO A 195 11.25 -14.92 -11.55
C PRO A 195 10.43 -14.75 -10.26
N LEU A 196 10.92 -13.90 -9.36
CA LEU A 196 10.19 -13.54 -8.15
C LEU A 196 9.01 -12.61 -8.48
N ASP A 197 7.96 -12.69 -7.69
CA ASP A 197 6.79 -11.82 -7.84
C ASP A 197 7.11 -10.36 -7.48
N GLN A 198 8.17 -10.14 -6.73
CA GLN A 198 8.73 -8.84 -6.38
C GLN A 198 10.24 -8.89 -6.57
N ASP A 199 10.80 -7.83 -7.13
CA ASP A 199 12.23 -7.69 -7.33
C ASP A 199 12.77 -6.37 -6.73
N VAL A 200 14.05 -6.11 -6.92
CA VAL A 200 14.70 -4.91 -6.40
C VAL A 200 14.11 -3.62 -6.99
N TYR A 201 13.60 -3.66 -8.20
CA TYR A 201 12.97 -2.51 -8.84
C TYR A 201 11.61 -2.20 -8.21
N ASP A 202 10.80 -3.21 -7.89
CA ASP A 202 9.57 -3.05 -7.10
C ASP A 202 9.88 -2.36 -5.76
N ALA A 203 10.88 -2.88 -5.05
CA ALA A 203 11.28 -2.33 -3.76
C ALA A 203 11.73 -0.86 -3.86
N ALA A 204 12.55 -0.53 -4.85
CA ALA A 204 13.03 0.83 -5.06
C ALA A 204 11.90 1.80 -5.44
N GLU A 205 11.06 1.41 -6.40
CA GLU A 205 9.95 2.23 -6.89
C GLU A 205 8.89 2.50 -5.82
N TRP A 206 8.56 1.51 -5.00
CA TRP A 206 7.55 1.72 -3.95
C TRP A 206 8.10 2.50 -2.77
N SER A 207 9.37 2.28 -2.42
CA SER A 207 10.00 2.92 -1.27
C SER A 207 10.40 4.37 -1.53
N CYS A 208 10.77 4.74 -2.77
CA CYS A 208 11.16 6.11 -3.09
C CYS A 208 10.05 7.14 -2.86
N ILE A 209 8.78 6.70 -2.83
CA ILE A 209 7.64 7.58 -2.57
C ILE A 209 7.71 8.21 -1.18
N VAL A 210 8.35 7.55 -0.21
CA VAL A 210 8.55 8.12 1.13
C VAL A 210 9.26 9.47 1.02
N GLU A 211 10.44 9.49 0.44
CA GLU A 211 11.24 10.70 0.29
C GLU A 211 10.63 11.69 -0.73
N LEU A 212 10.21 11.19 -1.89
CA LEU A 212 9.71 12.06 -2.95
C LEU A 212 8.38 12.75 -2.58
N SER A 213 7.52 12.10 -1.80
CA SER A 213 6.31 12.74 -1.28
C SER A 213 6.63 13.84 -0.27
N GLU A 214 7.60 13.61 0.62
CA GLU A 214 8.08 14.65 1.53
C GLU A 214 8.66 15.84 0.77
N ARG A 215 9.52 15.60 -0.22
CA ARG A 215 10.08 16.66 -1.08
C ARG A 215 8.99 17.49 -1.76
N SER A 216 7.95 16.85 -2.27
CA SER A 216 6.81 17.55 -2.88
C SER A 216 6.09 18.43 -1.86
N VAL A 217 5.75 17.89 -0.68
CA VAL A 217 5.08 18.65 0.40
C VAL A 217 5.92 19.88 0.81
N LEU A 218 7.22 19.69 1.06
CA LEU A 218 8.12 20.77 1.47
C LEU A 218 8.33 21.83 0.40
N ALA A 219 8.18 21.47 -0.86
CA ALA A 219 8.23 22.39 -2.01
C ALA A 219 6.88 23.06 -2.30
N GLY A 220 5.89 22.98 -1.40
CA GLY A 220 4.55 23.53 -1.60
C GLY A 220 3.71 22.71 -2.59
N SER A 221 3.79 21.40 -2.50
CA SER A 221 3.09 20.45 -3.36
C SER A 221 3.45 20.56 -4.85
N ARG A 222 4.68 20.88 -5.15
CA ARG A 222 5.18 20.90 -6.53
C ARG A 222 5.44 19.49 -7.05
N PRO A 223 5.32 19.27 -8.38
CA PRO A 223 5.69 18.01 -8.99
C PRO A 223 7.16 17.64 -8.72
N VAL A 224 7.38 16.36 -8.40
CA VAL A 224 8.72 15.78 -8.20
C VAL A 224 8.86 14.58 -9.13
N GLU A 225 9.96 14.52 -9.86
CA GLU A 225 10.26 13.40 -10.75
C GLU A 225 10.56 12.12 -9.96
N ILE A 226 10.08 10.99 -10.50
CA ILE A 226 10.39 9.65 -10.00
C ILE A 226 11.49 9.07 -10.89
N PRO A 227 12.65 8.67 -10.34
CA PRO A 227 13.74 8.09 -11.10
C PRO A 227 13.33 6.81 -11.85
N ASP A 228 13.92 6.58 -13.00
CA ASP A 228 13.82 5.30 -13.69
C ASP A 228 14.88 4.33 -13.15
N PHE A 229 14.54 3.55 -12.16
CA PHE A 229 15.44 2.58 -11.53
C PHE A 229 15.84 1.46 -12.51
N THR A 230 15.02 1.19 -13.54
CA THR A 230 15.27 0.16 -14.53
C THR A 230 16.18 0.63 -15.66
N ARG A 231 16.53 1.92 -15.72
CA ARG A 231 17.33 2.51 -16.81
C ARG A 231 16.78 2.22 -18.19
N GLY A 232 15.47 2.26 -18.35
CA GLY A 232 14.76 2.01 -19.60
C GLY A 232 14.37 0.55 -19.85
N ALA A 233 14.81 -0.39 -19.02
CA ALA A 233 14.46 -1.82 -19.18
C ALA A 233 12.97 -2.09 -19.00
N TRP A 234 12.23 -1.24 -18.28
CA TRP A 234 10.78 -1.35 -18.14
C TRP A 234 10.01 -1.46 -19.46
N LYS A 235 10.57 -0.96 -20.56
CA LYS A 235 9.99 -1.05 -21.90
C LYS A 235 10.02 -2.46 -22.49
N LYS A 236 10.95 -3.30 -22.01
CA LYS A 236 11.22 -4.64 -22.52
C LYS A 236 10.82 -5.75 -21.54
N LEU A 237 10.66 -5.42 -20.27
CA LEU A 237 10.30 -6.40 -19.24
C LEU A 237 8.86 -6.87 -19.46
N SER A 238 8.67 -8.17 -19.39
CA SER A 238 7.37 -8.81 -19.53
C SER A 238 6.54 -8.65 -18.27
N ARG A 239 5.23 -8.67 -18.45
CA ARG A 239 4.27 -8.78 -17.35
C ARG A 239 4.57 -10.03 -16.52
N LEU A 240 4.34 -9.94 -15.21
CA LEU A 240 4.38 -11.11 -14.34
C LEU A 240 3.31 -12.12 -14.76
N GLU A 241 3.74 -13.34 -14.96
CA GLU A 241 2.84 -14.48 -15.08
C GLU A 241 2.73 -15.11 -13.69
N PHE A 242 1.57 -14.94 -13.07
CA PHE A 242 1.27 -15.64 -11.84
C PHE A 242 0.96 -17.10 -12.16
N ALA A 243 2.02 -17.87 -12.33
CA ALA A 243 1.90 -19.29 -12.62
C ALA A 243 1.29 -20.03 -11.42
N GLY A 244 0.38 -20.94 -11.71
CA GLY A 244 -0.10 -21.89 -10.73
C GLY A 244 1.02 -22.78 -10.16
N VAL A 245 0.77 -23.44 -9.06
CA VAL A 245 1.59 -24.56 -8.59
C VAL A 245 1.46 -25.66 -9.64
N ARG A 246 2.52 -26.00 -10.35
CA ARG A 246 2.61 -27.18 -11.20
C ARG A 246 3.79 -28.03 -10.77
#